data_9416365c4e0e744bad69f6ec9274ad48
#
_entry.id   9416365c4e0e744bad69f6ec9274ad48
#
_cell.length_a   1.000
_cell.length_b   1.000
_cell.length_c   1.000
_cell.angle_alpha   90.00
_cell.angle_beta   90.00
_cell.angle_gamma   90.00
#
_symmetry.space_group_name_H-M   'P 1'
#
loop_
_entity.id
_entity.type
_entity.pdbx_description
1 polymer ?
#
loop_
_entity_poly.entity_id
_entity_poly.type
_entity_poly.pdbx_seq_one_letter_code
_entity_poly.pdbx_strand_id
1 'polypeptide(L)'
;MASGRLRPLREPTRCHRRVRQAPHGRAIDHPIAIEPTGGYEKPLLGALRAAGLPVETVHTSRFAAYRNLVGAKAKSDTSDARLLAAYAAAPDEVRGRKADHVVIAPDALREQLAELAARRNQLKHMIHAETCRLATVRNQDIRQEIAAHLEALRTAERNTHQAMMRLVRTRADLVNAKRLLQTITGVGDKTALILLALVPELGQISNKAAAALVGVAPFVRRSGTMNAPARIQGGRAPVRDAVYMAAVTASRHNRLLAPFYQRLIAAGKPPKVALVAVMRRLVVFANAVLKSAQPWKGAQLA
;
A
#
# COMPACT_ATOMS: atom_id res chain seq x y z
N MET A 1 3.88 6.41 41.35
CA MET A 1 4.89 5.77 40.47
C MET A 1 4.56 4.29 40.34
N ALA A 2 3.88 3.88 39.29
CA ALA A 2 3.58 2.48 39.00
C ALA A 2 4.20 2.17 37.63
N SER A 3 5.33 1.46 37.65
CA SER A 3 5.99 0.97 36.43
C SER A 3 5.15 -0.17 35.83
N GLY A 4 4.32 0.18 34.86
CA GLY A 4 3.61 -0.79 34.04
C GLY A 4 4.62 -1.60 33.21
N ARG A 5 5.04 -2.76 33.71
CA ARG A 5 5.79 -3.74 32.92
C ARG A 5 4.90 -4.21 31.78
N LEU A 6 5.25 -3.84 30.55
CA LEU A 6 4.71 -4.45 29.35
C LEU A 6 4.93 -5.97 29.47
N ARG A 7 3.83 -6.75 29.41
CA ARG A 7 3.93 -8.22 29.36
C ARG A 7 4.74 -8.59 28.10
N PRO A 8 5.72 -9.50 28.21
CA PRO A 8 6.45 -9.99 27.04
C PRO A 8 5.45 -10.64 26.07
N LEU A 9 5.65 -10.36 24.77
CA LEU A 9 4.91 -11.01 23.68
C LEU A 9 4.90 -12.52 23.93
N ARG A 10 3.72 -13.15 23.90
CA ARG A 10 3.55 -14.58 24.09
C ARG A 10 4.54 -15.35 23.22
N GLU A 11 5.18 -16.36 23.81
CA GLU A 11 6.06 -17.29 23.10
C GLU A 11 5.40 -17.79 21.81
N PRO A 12 6.20 -18.08 20.76
CA PRO A 12 5.67 -18.59 19.49
C PRO A 12 4.78 -19.79 19.74
N THR A 13 3.54 -19.70 19.28
CA THR A 13 2.52 -20.72 19.46
C THR A 13 3.03 -22.09 18.98
N ARG A 14 2.47 -23.20 19.51
CA ARG A 14 2.80 -24.60 19.14
C ARG A 14 2.87 -24.83 17.62
N CYS A 15 2.16 -24.05 16.85
CA CYS A 15 2.18 -24.08 15.39
C CYS A 15 3.55 -23.69 14.81
N HIS A 16 4.23 -22.68 15.35
CA HIS A 16 5.56 -22.25 14.91
C HIS A 16 6.65 -23.31 15.19
N ARG A 17 6.52 -24.11 16.27
CA ARG A 17 7.44 -25.22 16.56
C ARG A 17 7.26 -26.39 15.58
N ARG A 18 6.03 -26.74 15.20
CA ARG A 18 5.78 -27.82 14.23
C ARG A 18 6.27 -27.51 12.81
N VAL A 19 6.23 -26.25 12.38
CA VAL A 19 6.72 -25.86 11.05
C VAL A 19 8.25 -26.01 10.94
N ARG A 20 8.99 -25.79 12.05
CA ARG A 20 10.45 -26.02 12.09
C ARG A 20 10.83 -27.51 12.04
N GLN A 21 9.89 -28.42 12.26
CA GLN A 21 10.05 -29.87 12.23
C GLN A 21 9.48 -30.52 10.97
N ALA A 22 9.10 -29.71 9.95
CA ALA A 22 8.72 -30.27 8.67
C ALA A 22 9.88 -31.11 8.11
N PRO A 23 9.65 -32.32 7.59
CA PRO A 23 10.71 -33.23 7.15
C PRO A 23 11.53 -32.55 6.05
N HIS A 24 12.80 -32.30 6.33
CA HIS A 24 13.78 -31.87 5.35
C HIS A 24 13.90 -33.00 4.32
N GLY A 25 13.46 -32.76 3.08
CA GLY A 25 13.69 -33.71 2.00
C GLY A 25 12.61 -33.86 0.93
N ARG A 26 11.42 -33.25 1.09
CA ARG A 26 10.46 -33.19 -0.02
C ARG A 26 10.66 -31.88 -0.80
N ALA A 27 10.95 -31.99 -2.07
CA ALA A 27 10.86 -30.85 -2.99
C ALA A 27 9.45 -30.26 -2.89
N ILE A 28 9.36 -28.98 -2.56
CA ILE A 28 8.07 -28.27 -2.52
C ILE A 28 7.88 -27.68 -3.91
N ASP A 29 7.06 -28.35 -4.73
CA ASP A 29 6.78 -27.95 -6.11
C ASP A 29 5.98 -26.67 -6.23
N HIS A 30 5.31 -26.27 -5.14
CA HIS A 30 4.45 -25.09 -5.10
C HIS A 30 4.73 -24.23 -3.86
N PRO A 31 4.57 -22.91 -3.92
CA PRO A 31 4.78 -22.04 -2.77
C PRO A 31 3.75 -22.31 -1.67
N ILE A 32 4.16 -22.12 -0.42
CA ILE A 32 3.25 -22.12 0.73
C ILE A 32 2.41 -20.85 0.68
N ALA A 33 1.11 -20.97 0.41
CA ALA A 33 0.19 -19.86 0.38
C ALA A 33 -0.29 -19.50 1.79
N ILE A 34 -0.21 -18.22 2.15
CA ILE A 34 -0.70 -17.69 3.42
C ILE A 34 -1.69 -16.57 3.16
N GLU A 35 -2.87 -16.66 3.77
CA GLU A 35 -3.84 -15.56 3.74
C GLU A 35 -3.44 -14.47 4.74
N PRO A 36 -3.44 -13.18 4.33
CA PRO A 36 -3.17 -12.07 5.24
C PRO A 36 -4.27 -11.97 6.32
N THR A 37 -3.88 -11.95 7.58
CA THR A 37 -4.78 -11.85 8.73
C THR A 37 -4.54 -10.59 9.57
N GLY A 38 -4.33 -9.46 8.88
CA GLY A 38 -4.12 -8.16 9.54
C GLY A 38 -2.75 -7.99 10.19
N GLY A 39 -1.77 -8.83 9.83
CA GLY A 39 -0.40 -8.80 10.33
C GLY A 39 -0.03 -9.95 11.29
N TYR A 40 -1.00 -10.73 11.75
CA TYR A 40 -0.73 -11.92 12.59
C TYR A 40 0.06 -13.00 11.84
N GLU A 41 0.01 -13.01 10.52
CA GLU A 41 0.76 -13.91 9.64
C GLU A 41 2.26 -13.60 9.59
N LYS A 42 2.69 -12.38 9.91
CA LYS A 42 4.07 -11.93 9.73
C LYS A 42 5.13 -12.77 10.45
N PRO A 43 4.94 -13.17 11.73
CA PRO A 43 5.92 -14.05 12.41
C PRO A 43 6.09 -15.40 11.72
N LEU A 44 4.98 -15.99 11.22
CA LEU A 44 5.01 -17.24 10.45
C LEU A 44 5.71 -17.06 9.12
N LEU A 45 5.38 -15.99 8.37
CA LEU A 45 6.07 -15.64 7.12
C LEU A 45 7.57 -15.49 7.31
N GLY A 46 7.99 -14.78 8.36
CA GLY A 46 9.40 -14.60 8.70
C GLY A 46 10.09 -15.93 8.99
N ALA A 47 9.47 -16.81 9.78
CA ALA A 47 10.02 -18.11 10.13
C ALA A 47 10.16 -19.04 8.91
N LEU A 48 9.17 -19.08 8.02
CA LEU A 48 9.19 -19.88 6.81
C LEU A 48 10.25 -19.39 5.82
N ARG A 49 10.36 -18.08 5.62
CA ARG A 49 11.41 -17.47 4.78
C ARG A 49 12.81 -17.72 5.32
N ALA A 50 13.00 -17.61 6.64
CA ALA A 50 14.27 -17.92 7.28
C ALA A 50 14.66 -19.40 7.13
N ALA A 51 13.68 -20.29 6.98
CA ALA A 51 13.89 -21.70 6.67
C ALA A 51 14.11 -21.98 5.17
N GLY A 52 14.21 -20.96 4.31
CA GLY A 52 14.41 -21.10 2.86
C GLY A 52 13.19 -21.64 2.11
N LEU A 53 12.00 -21.64 2.73
CA LEU A 53 10.79 -22.18 2.10
C LEU A 53 10.15 -21.16 1.15
N PRO A 54 9.65 -21.57 -0.03
CA PRO A 54 8.94 -20.70 -0.94
C PRO A 54 7.57 -20.32 -0.34
N VAL A 55 7.42 -19.07 0.08
CA VAL A 55 6.19 -18.59 0.72
C VAL A 55 5.64 -17.40 -0.03
N GLU A 56 4.33 -17.40 -0.24
CA GLU A 56 3.61 -16.27 -0.83
C GLU A 56 2.40 -15.86 0.00
N THR A 57 2.11 -14.58 -0.01
CA THR A 57 0.89 -14.03 0.56
C THR A 57 -0.18 -13.93 -0.52
N VAL A 58 -1.32 -14.58 -0.32
CA VAL A 58 -2.40 -14.57 -1.30
C VAL A 58 -3.17 -13.24 -1.28
N HIS A 59 -3.68 -12.84 -2.42
CA HIS A 59 -4.56 -11.68 -2.49
C HIS A 59 -5.98 -12.10 -2.08
N THR A 60 -6.49 -11.58 -0.96
CA THR A 60 -7.77 -11.99 -0.36
C THR A 60 -8.94 -12.01 -1.34
N SER A 61 -9.08 -10.98 -2.19
CA SER A 61 -10.17 -10.94 -3.18
C SER A 61 -10.03 -11.98 -4.30
N ARG A 62 -8.81 -12.35 -4.69
CA ARG A 62 -8.57 -13.41 -5.68
C ARG A 62 -8.83 -14.79 -5.07
N PHE A 63 -8.40 -14.99 -3.84
CA PHE A 63 -8.67 -16.21 -3.11
C PHE A 63 -10.19 -16.39 -2.87
N ALA A 64 -10.91 -15.31 -2.53
CA ALA A 64 -12.37 -15.33 -2.43
C ALA A 64 -13.04 -15.68 -3.77
N ALA A 65 -12.54 -15.14 -4.90
CA ALA A 65 -13.04 -15.49 -6.22
C ALA A 65 -12.78 -16.96 -6.56
N TYR A 66 -11.58 -17.49 -6.23
CA TYR A 66 -11.25 -18.90 -6.38
C TYR A 66 -12.15 -19.81 -5.55
N ARG A 67 -12.41 -19.45 -4.28
CA ARG A 67 -13.35 -20.15 -3.39
C ARG A 67 -14.74 -20.27 -4.04
N ASN A 68 -15.23 -19.17 -4.62
CA ASN A 68 -16.52 -19.16 -5.31
C ASN A 68 -16.50 -20.02 -6.57
N LEU A 69 -15.40 -19.98 -7.35
CA LEU A 69 -15.23 -20.79 -8.55
C LEU A 69 -15.31 -22.29 -8.28
N VAL A 70 -14.68 -22.76 -7.21
CA VAL A 70 -14.70 -24.19 -6.82
C VAL A 70 -15.92 -24.57 -5.96
N GLY A 71 -16.85 -23.65 -5.73
CA GLY A 71 -18.07 -23.92 -4.98
C GLY A 71 -17.86 -24.25 -3.49
N ALA A 72 -16.74 -23.86 -2.89
CA ALA A 72 -16.43 -24.15 -1.50
C ALA A 72 -17.28 -23.29 -0.55
N LYS A 73 -18.34 -23.88 -0.01
CA LYS A 73 -19.30 -23.22 0.91
C LYS A 73 -18.93 -23.41 2.39
N ALA A 74 -18.31 -24.55 2.74
CA ALA A 74 -17.92 -24.84 4.12
C ALA A 74 -16.73 -23.97 4.53
N LYS A 75 -16.79 -23.42 5.75
CA LYS A 75 -15.73 -22.61 6.33
C LYS A 75 -15.25 -23.27 7.62
N SER A 76 -14.07 -23.88 7.56
CA SER A 76 -13.32 -24.37 8.72
C SER A 76 -11.84 -24.20 8.43
N ASP A 77 -11.00 -24.12 9.45
CA ASP A 77 -9.56 -23.96 9.29
C ASP A 77 -8.95 -25.06 8.41
N THR A 78 -9.44 -26.30 8.55
CA THR A 78 -8.98 -27.44 7.75
C THR A 78 -9.40 -27.33 6.28
N SER A 79 -10.64 -26.93 6.00
CA SER A 79 -11.12 -26.72 4.61
C SER A 79 -10.42 -25.54 3.96
N ASP A 80 -10.20 -24.48 4.71
CA ASP A 80 -9.51 -23.26 4.21
C ASP A 80 -8.03 -23.54 3.94
N ALA A 81 -7.34 -24.33 4.77
CA ALA A 81 -5.96 -24.76 4.52
C ALA A 81 -5.83 -25.61 3.25
N ARG A 82 -6.75 -26.57 3.03
CA ARG A 82 -6.79 -27.39 1.80
C ARG A 82 -7.06 -26.54 0.58
N LEU A 83 -7.97 -25.58 0.68
CA LEU A 83 -8.32 -24.67 -0.41
C LEU A 83 -7.14 -23.72 -0.75
N LEU A 84 -6.42 -23.23 0.27
CA LEU A 84 -5.19 -22.45 0.09
C LEU A 84 -4.10 -23.26 -0.62
N ALA A 85 -3.92 -24.52 -0.25
CA ALA A 85 -2.96 -25.42 -0.91
C ALA A 85 -3.34 -25.65 -2.39
N ALA A 86 -4.62 -25.92 -2.67
CA ALA A 86 -5.12 -26.07 -4.02
C ALA A 86 -4.96 -24.78 -4.85
N TYR A 87 -5.21 -23.61 -4.24
CA TYR A 87 -4.98 -22.31 -4.87
C TYR A 87 -3.49 -22.08 -5.17
N ALA A 88 -2.58 -22.46 -4.27
CA ALA A 88 -1.14 -22.35 -4.48
C ALA A 88 -0.65 -23.19 -5.65
N ALA A 89 -1.25 -24.37 -5.85
CA ALA A 89 -0.96 -25.29 -6.95
C ALA A 89 -1.65 -24.92 -8.27
N ALA A 90 -2.63 -24.00 -8.25
CA ALA A 90 -3.37 -23.62 -9.47
C ALA A 90 -2.47 -22.82 -10.44
N PRO A 91 -2.74 -22.92 -11.77
CA PRO A 91 -2.03 -22.13 -12.79
C PRO A 91 -2.10 -20.62 -12.53
N ASP A 92 -1.09 -19.89 -12.99
CA ASP A 92 -0.97 -18.44 -12.76
C ASP A 92 -2.15 -17.64 -13.33
N GLU A 93 -2.76 -18.11 -14.41
CA GLU A 93 -3.98 -17.51 -14.99
C GLU A 93 -5.16 -17.56 -14.01
N VAL A 94 -5.34 -18.69 -13.33
CA VAL A 94 -6.39 -18.89 -12.29
C VAL A 94 -6.08 -18.05 -11.06
N ARG A 95 -4.81 -17.95 -10.68
CA ARG A 95 -4.33 -17.13 -9.56
C ARG A 95 -4.33 -15.63 -9.91
N GLY A 96 -4.61 -15.29 -11.19
CA GLY A 96 -4.61 -13.93 -11.71
C GLY A 96 -3.22 -13.29 -11.65
N ARG A 97 -2.15 -14.08 -11.65
CA ARG A 97 -0.79 -13.59 -11.84
C ARG A 97 -0.62 -13.22 -13.31
N LYS A 98 0.02 -12.08 -13.53
CA LYS A 98 0.40 -11.64 -14.88
C LYS A 98 1.88 -11.95 -15.09
N ALA A 99 2.28 -12.12 -16.35
CA ALA A 99 3.67 -12.34 -16.71
C ALA A 99 4.63 -11.24 -16.24
N ASP A 100 4.12 -10.02 -15.98
CA ASP A 100 4.88 -8.87 -15.46
C ASP A 100 4.81 -8.75 -13.91
N HIS A 101 4.42 -9.82 -13.19
CA HIS A 101 4.37 -9.82 -11.73
C HIS A 101 5.79 -9.77 -11.15
N VAL A 102 6.14 -8.64 -10.57
CA VAL A 102 7.43 -8.46 -9.88
C VAL A 102 7.32 -8.96 -8.44
N VAL A 103 8.15 -9.95 -8.11
CA VAL A 103 8.32 -10.41 -6.73
C VAL A 103 9.40 -9.57 -6.08
N ILE A 104 9.01 -8.76 -5.11
CA ILE A 104 9.98 -7.97 -4.32
C ILE A 104 10.59 -8.88 -3.25
N ALA A 105 11.90 -8.97 -3.24
CA ALA A 105 12.62 -9.70 -2.20
C ALA A 105 12.31 -9.12 -0.81
N PRO A 106 12.24 -9.95 0.23
CA PRO A 106 12.06 -9.49 1.60
C PRO A 106 13.16 -8.49 1.98
N ASP A 107 12.78 -7.39 2.60
CA ASP A 107 13.66 -6.31 2.99
C ASP A 107 13.19 -5.76 4.34
N ALA A 108 13.89 -6.11 5.41
CA ALA A 108 13.52 -5.75 6.78
C ALA A 108 13.38 -4.23 6.98
N LEU A 109 14.20 -3.42 6.31
CA LEU A 109 14.11 -1.96 6.39
C LEU A 109 12.84 -1.46 5.70
N ARG A 110 12.50 -2.01 4.54
CA ARG A 110 11.25 -1.66 3.84
C ARG A 110 10.02 -2.13 4.62
N GLU A 111 10.08 -3.27 5.28
CA GLU A 111 9.01 -3.76 6.17
C GLU A 111 8.81 -2.79 7.35
N GLN A 112 9.87 -2.35 8.03
CA GLN A 112 9.81 -1.33 9.08
C GLN A 112 9.26 0.00 8.56
N LEU A 113 9.67 0.43 7.37
CA LEU A 113 9.17 1.65 6.75
C LEU A 113 7.67 1.55 6.44
N ALA A 114 7.20 0.40 5.99
CA ALA A 114 5.78 0.13 5.75
C ALA A 114 4.96 0.13 7.05
N GLU A 115 5.52 -0.39 8.16
CA GLU A 115 4.86 -0.34 9.48
C GLU A 115 4.73 1.09 10.00
N LEU A 116 5.79 1.89 9.88
CA LEU A 116 5.75 3.32 10.22
C LEU A 116 4.73 4.07 9.35
N ALA A 117 4.66 3.77 8.05
CA ALA A 117 3.67 4.36 7.15
C ALA A 117 2.25 3.98 7.55
N ALA A 118 2.00 2.71 7.92
CA ALA A 118 0.71 2.25 8.41
C ALA A 118 0.33 2.95 9.72
N ARG A 119 1.26 3.05 10.68
CA ARG A 119 1.03 3.78 11.95
C ARG A 119 0.72 5.24 11.71
N ARG A 120 1.47 5.90 10.84
CA ARG A 120 1.23 7.30 10.47
C ARG A 120 -0.17 7.48 9.86
N ASN A 121 -0.62 6.56 9.03
CA ASN A 121 -1.96 6.61 8.45
C ASN A 121 -3.06 6.43 9.52
N GLN A 122 -2.89 5.53 10.48
CA GLN A 122 -3.79 5.38 11.64
C GLN A 122 -3.89 6.68 12.43
N LEU A 123 -2.76 7.31 12.76
CA LEU A 123 -2.72 8.58 13.47
C LEU A 123 -3.46 9.70 12.73
N LYS A 124 -3.32 9.77 11.40
CA LYS A 124 -4.10 10.72 10.58
C LYS A 124 -5.61 10.50 10.68
N HIS A 125 -6.06 9.25 10.68
CA HIS A 125 -7.47 8.93 10.84
C HIS A 125 -7.98 9.30 12.24
N MET A 126 -7.20 9.04 13.29
CA MET A 126 -7.52 9.45 14.67
C MET A 126 -7.60 10.96 14.78
N ILE A 127 -6.62 11.70 14.24
CA ILE A 127 -6.62 13.17 14.21
C ILE A 127 -7.88 13.69 13.51
N HIS A 128 -8.24 13.12 12.36
CA HIS A 128 -9.45 13.53 11.65
C HIS A 128 -10.71 13.28 12.48
N ALA A 129 -10.84 12.10 13.07
CA ALA A 129 -11.98 11.74 13.92
C ALA A 129 -12.14 12.69 15.12
N GLU A 130 -11.04 12.96 15.83
CA GLU A 130 -11.05 13.91 16.96
C GLU A 130 -11.34 15.36 16.52
N THR A 131 -10.83 15.75 15.35
CA THR A 131 -11.13 17.08 14.78
C THR A 131 -12.64 17.24 14.49
N CYS A 132 -13.28 16.21 13.93
CA CYS A 132 -14.72 16.20 13.70
C CYS A 132 -15.50 16.24 15.02
N ARG A 133 -15.08 15.48 16.06
CA ARG A 133 -15.71 15.51 17.38
C ARG A 133 -15.60 16.88 18.02
N LEU A 134 -14.42 17.49 17.99
CA LEU A 134 -14.19 18.83 18.55
C LEU A 134 -15.12 19.90 17.94
N ALA A 135 -15.48 19.76 16.67
CA ALA A 135 -16.38 20.69 15.99
C ALA A 135 -17.84 20.59 16.47
N THR A 136 -18.25 19.46 17.04
CA THR A 136 -19.65 19.18 17.42
C THR A 136 -19.90 19.24 18.93
N VAL A 137 -18.88 19.02 19.76
CA VAL A 137 -19.00 19.01 21.22
C VAL A 137 -19.14 20.42 21.77
N ARG A 138 -20.10 20.61 22.70
CA ARG A 138 -20.40 21.92 23.37
C ARG A 138 -19.81 21.99 24.78
N ASN A 139 -19.75 20.86 25.51
CA ASN A 139 -19.20 20.84 26.87
C ASN A 139 -17.72 21.25 26.86
N GLN A 140 -17.36 22.24 27.69
CA GLN A 140 -16.04 22.86 27.68
C GLN A 140 -14.95 21.91 28.18
N ASP A 141 -15.23 21.09 29.19
CA ASP A 141 -14.25 20.15 29.74
C ASP A 141 -13.92 19.05 28.72
N ILE A 142 -14.94 18.50 28.02
CA ILE A 142 -14.75 17.54 26.95
C ILE A 142 -13.98 18.17 25.78
N ARG A 143 -14.23 19.43 25.45
CA ARG A 143 -13.48 20.15 24.39
C ARG A 143 -12.01 20.27 24.75
N GLN A 144 -11.67 20.54 25.99
CA GLN A 144 -10.28 20.64 26.46
C GLN A 144 -9.60 19.27 26.40
N GLU A 145 -10.27 18.20 26.83
CA GLU A 145 -9.76 16.83 26.73
C GLU A 145 -9.47 16.44 25.25
N ILE A 146 -10.41 16.67 24.34
CA ILE A 146 -10.24 16.39 22.92
C ILE A 146 -9.09 17.23 22.33
N ALA A 147 -8.96 18.50 22.71
CA ALA A 147 -7.88 19.35 22.23
C ALA A 147 -6.51 18.84 22.69
N ALA A 148 -6.38 18.43 23.95
CA ALA A 148 -5.15 17.83 24.48
C ALA A 148 -4.80 16.50 23.76
N HIS A 149 -5.80 15.64 23.53
CA HIS A 149 -5.63 14.40 22.77
C HIS A 149 -5.20 14.66 21.31
N LEU A 150 -5.79 15.66 20.64
CA LEU A 150 -5.39 16.06 19.29
C LEU A 150 -3.91 16.49 19.23
N GLU A 151 -3.42 17.25 20.22
CA GLU A 151 -2.00 17.66 20.23
C GLU A 151 -1.07 16.49 20.46
N ALA A 152 -1.45 15.55 21.33
CA ALA A 152 -0.72 14.28 21.52
C ALA A 152 -0.66 13.45 20.22
N LEU A 153 -1.79 13.32 19.51
CA LEU A 153 -1.85 12.59 18.23
C LEU A 153 -1.02 13.27 17.14
N ARG A 154 -1.06 14.60 17.04
CA ARG A 154 -0.25 15.37 16.09
C ARG A 154 1.25 15.22 16.38
N THR A 155 1.63 15.21 17.66
CA THR A 155 3.02 14.97 18.09
C THR A 155 3.46 13.56 17.71
N ALA A 156 2.62 12.56 17.95
CA ALA A 156 2.89 11.17 17.55
C ALA A 156 3.03 11.03 16.00
N GLU A 157 2.20 11.76 15.22
CA GLU A 157 2.30 11.77 13.75
C GLU A 157 3.62 12.39 13.29
N ARG A 158 4.02 13.53 13.87
CA ARG A 158 5.31 14.19 13.60
C ARG A 158 6.49 13.26 13.91
N ASN A 159 6.47 12.62 15.09
CA ASN A 159 7.53 11.69 15.52
C ASN A 159 7.62 10.48 14.60
N THR A 160 6.48 9.91 14.18
CA THR A 160 6.44 8.79 13.23
C THR A 160 7.00 9.21 11.88
N HIS A 161 6.64 10.40 11.37
CA HIS A 161 7.21 10.94 10.14
C HIS A 161 8.73 11.11 10.23
N GLN A 162 9.24 11.64 11.34
CA GLN A 162 10.70 11.77 11.58
C GLN A 162 11.38 10.40 11.65
N ALA A 163 10.74 9.40 12.27
CA ALA A 163 11.27 8.04 12.29
C ALA A 163 11.40 7.46 10.88
N MET A 164 10.39 7.65 10.01
CA MET A 164 10.48 7.26 8.59
C MET A 164 11.65 7.95 7.89
N MET A 165 11.83 9.25 8.13
CA MET A 165 12.94 10.02 7.55
C MET A 165 14.29 9.52 8.02
N ARG A 166 14.46 9.23 9.32
CA ARG A 166 15.69 8.65 9.86
C ARG A 166 15.98 7.30 9.22
N LEU A 167 14.97 6.43 9.12
CA LEU A 167 15.12 5.11 8.54
C LEU A 167 15.55 5.15 7.06
N VAL A 168 14.97 6.05 6.26
CA VAL A 168 15.37 6.23 4.85
C VAL A 168 16.82 6.70 4.75
N ARG A 169 17.29 7.56 5.67
CA ARG A 169 18.69 8.07 5.66
C ARG A 169 19.74 7.00 5.92
N THR A 170 19.39 5.87 6.50
CA THR A 170 20.35 4.76 6.75
C THR A 170 20.73 4.00 5.49
N ARG A 171 20.04 4.26 4.34
CA ARG A 171 20.27 3.49 3.12
C ARG A 171 20.31 4.39 1.88
N ALA A 172 21.46 4.41 1.22
CA ALA A 172 21.76 5.34 0.13
C ALA A 172 20.81 5.21 -1.08
N ASP A 173 20.38 3.99 -1.43
CA ASP A 173 19.42 3.76 -2.52
C ASP A 173 18.06 4.42 -2.23
N LEU A 174 17.57 4.35 -0.98
CA LEU A 174 16.33 4.99 -0.59
C LEU A 174 16.44 6.52 -0.53
N VAL A 175 17.57 7.04 -0.08
CA VAL A 175 17.86 8.48 -0.12
C VAL A 175 17.83 8.99 -1.55
N ASN A 176 18.51 8.30 -2.47
CA ASN A 176 18.54 8.66 -3.87
C ASN A 176 17.15 8.55 -4.52
N ALA A 177 16.43 7.45 -4.29
CA ALA A 177 15.08 7.26 -4.79
C ALA A 177 14.11 8.34 -4.29
N LYS A 178 14.20 8.72 -3.00
CA LYS A 178 13.43 9.84 -2.43
C LYS A 178 13.74 11.15 -3.16
N ARG A 179 15.04 11.47 -3.34
CA ARG A 179 15.46 12.69 -4.04
C ARG A 179 14.94 12.72 -5.48
N LEU A 180 15.01 11.61 -6.18
CA LEU A 180 14.49 11.48 -7.54
C LEU A 180 12.98 11.72 -7.59
N LEU A 181 12.18 11.13 -6.71
CA LEU A 181 10.75 11.35 -6.62
C LEU A 181 10.40 12.83 -6.37
N GLN A 182 11.19 13.52 -5.55
CA GLN A 182 10.99 14.93 -5.22
C GLN A 182 11.32 15.91 -6.37
N THR A 183 12.00 15.44 -7.43
CA THR A 183 12.17 16.26 -8.65
C THR A 183 10.85 16.46 -9.39
N ILE A 184 9.83 15.64 -9.11
CA ILE A 184 8.51 15.79 -9.71
C ILE A 184 7.73 16.85 -8.93
N THR A 185 7.49 18.01 -9.52
CA THR A 185 6.71 19.10 -8.91
C THR A 185 5.34 18.59 -8.46
N GLY A 186 5.05 18.71 -7.18
CA GLY A 186 3.87 18.17 -6.50
C GLY A 186 4.18 16.99 -5.57
N VAL A 187 5.31 16.31 -5.75
CA VAL A 187 5.75 15.21 -4.88
C VAL A 187 6.66 15.73 -3.78
N GLY A 188 6.11 15.97 -2.60
CA GLY A 188 6.87 16.36 -1.41
C GLY A 188 7.35 15.15 -0.59
N ASP A 189 8.03 15.43 0.54
CA ASP A 189 8.57 14.43 1.47
C ASP A 189 7.55 13.34 1.85
N LYS A 190 6.36 13.77 2.25
CA LYS A 190 5.31 12.87 2.74
C LYS A 190 4.88 11.87 1.66
N THR A 191 4.68 12.35 0.43
CA THR A 191 4.29 11.49 -0.70
C THR A 191 5.42 10.57 -1.13
N ALA A 192 6.66 11.08 -1.22
CA ALA A 192 7.82 10.27 -1.57
C ALA A 192 8.04 9.12 -0.57
N LEU A 193 7.96 9.39 0.74
CA LEU A 193 8.07 8.35 1.78
C LEU A 193 6.98 7.28 1.67
N ILE A 194 5.73 7.66 1.41
CA ILE A 194 4.62 6.71 1.26
C ILE A 194 4.80 5.85 -0.01
N LEU A 195 5.26 6.44 -1.11
CA LEU A 195 5.57 5.68 -2.32
C LEU A 195 6.68 4.65 -2.08
N LEU A 196 7.79 5.05 -1.43
CA LEU A 196 8.91 4.16 -1.11
C LEU A 196 8.53 3.05 -0.13
N ALA A 197 7.68 3.37 0.86
CA ALA A 197 7.24 2.43 1.89
C ALA A 197 6.23 1.41 1.35
N LEU A 198 5.27 1.87 0.55
CA LEU A 198 4.09 1.08 0.22
C LEU A 198 4.02 0.64 -1.25
N VAL A 199 4.93 1.10 -2.13
CA VAL A 199 4.98 0.66 -3.53
C VAL A 199 6.44 0.40 -3.93
N PRO A 200 7.09 -0.60 -3.31
CA PRO A 200 8.48 -0.93 -3.62
C PRO A 200 8.69 -1.43 -5.05
N GLU A 201 7.61 -1.80 -5.74
CA GLU A 201 7.60 -2.25 -7.13
C GLU A 201 7.84 -1.13 -8.16
N LEU A 202 7.69 0.16 -7.74
CA LEU A 202 7.90 1.28 -8.65
C LEU A 202 9.33 1.27 -9.22
N GLY A 203 9.41 1.54 -10.52
CA GLY A 203 10.65 1.47 -11.29
C GLY A 203 10.90 0.09 -11.93
N GLN A 204 10.19 -0.95 -11.48
CA GLN A 204 10.35 -2.32 -11.99
C GLN A 204 9.12 -2.83 -12.77
N ILE A 205 8.01 -2.14 -12.69
CA ILE A 205 6.72 -2.54 -13.27
C ILE A 205 6.32 -1.63 -14.43
N SER A 206 5.32 -2.10 -15.21
CA SER A 206 4.73 -1.28 -16.27
C SER A 206 3.92 -0.10 -15.69
N ASN A 207 3.78 0.97 -16.46
CA ASN A 207 2.96 2.13 -16.07
C ASN A 207 1.50 1.76 -15.78
N LYS A 208 0.97 0.76 -16.48
CA LYS A 208 -0.37 0.23 -16.27
C LYS A 208 -0.48 -0.49 -14.92
N ALA A 209 0.51 -1.31 -14.59
CA ALA A 209 0.59 -2.01 -13.30
C ALA A 209 0.76 -1.00 -12.15
N ALA A 210 1.63 -0.01 -12.28
CA ALA A 210 1.81 1.06 -11.29
C ALA A 210 0.49 1.80 -10.99
N ALA A 211 -0.24 2.21 -12.04
CA ALA A 211 -1.54 2.86 -11.89
C ALA A 211 -2.59 1.96 -11.21
N ALA A 212 -2.58 0.66 -11.50
CA ALA A 212 -3.48 -0.31 -10.88
C ALA A 212 -3.14 -0.54 -9.40
N LEU A 213 -1.85 -0.67 -9.05
CA LEU A 213 -1.40 -0.83 -7.65
C LEU A 213 -1.78 0.36 -6.77
N VAL A 214 -1.67 1.57 -7.31
CA VAL A 214 -2.09 2.79 -6.60
C VAL A 214 -3.62 2.92 -6.57
N GLY A 215 -4.34 2.23 -7.46
CA GLY A 215 -5.79 2.32 -7.58
C GLY A 215 -6.28 3.57 -8.30
N VAL A 216 -5.51 4.04 -9.30
CA VAL A 216 -5.86 5.18 -10.16
C VAL A 216 -6.07 4.76 -11.63
N ALA A 217 -6.07 3.46 -11.90
CA ALA A 217 -6.46 2.94 -13.20
C ALA A 217 -8.00 2.99 -13.34
N PRO A 218 -8.53 3.53 -14.45
CA PRO A 218 -9.97 3.52 -14.68
C PRO A 218 -10.42 2.11 -15.10
N PHE A 219 -11.46 1.62 -14.45
CA PHE A 219 -12.15 0.39 -14.83
C PHE A 219 -13.46 0.75 -15.54
N VAL A 220 -13.59 0.26 -16.75
CA VAL A 220 -14.79 0.43 -17.56
C VAL A 220 -15.77 -0.72 -17.26
N ARG A 221 -17.02 -0.40 -17.00
CA ARG A 221 -18.10 -1.37 -16.89
C ARG A 221 -19.04 -1.14 -18.08
N ARG A 222 -18.93 -2.00 -19.07
CA ARG A 222 -19.81 -2.01 -20.24
C ARG A 222 -20.42 -3.39 -20.38
N SER A 223 -21.72 -3.49 -20.42
CA SER A 223 -22.45 -4.72 -20.71
C SER A 223 -23.73 -4.37 -21.47
N GLY A 224 -23.89 -4.94 -22.66
CA GLY A 224 -25.04 -4.65 -23.52
C GLY A 224 -25.20 -3.15 -23.76
N THR A 225 -26.39 -2.62 -23.49
CA THR A 225 -26.72 -1.18 -23.61
C THR A 225 -26.19 -0.31 -22.47
N MET A 226 -25.67 -0.90 -21.38
CA MET A 226 -25.18 -0.16 -20.23
C MET A 226 -23.77 0.39 -20.46
N ASN A 227 -23.65 1.71 -20.56
CA ASN A 227 -22.38 2.42 -20.73
C ASN A 227 -22.09 3.26 -19.49
N ALA A 228 -21.68 2.60 -18.39
CA ALA A 228 -21.37 3.30 -17.14
C ALA A 228 -20.02 4.04 -17.25
N PRO A 229 -19.89 5.25 -16.67
CA PRO A 229 -18.62 5.97 -16.64
C PRO A 229 -17.55 5.15 -15.90
N ALA A 230 -16.33 5.18 -16.43
CA ALA A 230 -15.19 4.50 -15.81
C ALA A 230 -14.94 5.02 -14.39
N ARG A 231 -14.72 4.11 -13.44
CA ARG A 231 -14.44 4.43 -12.04
C ARG A 231 -13.12 3.79 -11.62
N ILE A 232 -12.40 4.48 -10.73
CA ILE A 232 -11.24 3.89 -10.06
C ILE A 232 -11.72 2.93 -8.97
N GLN A 233 -11.01 1.81 -8.79
CA GLN A 233 -11.29 0.85 -7.72
C GLN A 233 -10.03 0.08 -7.32
N GLY A 234 -10.05 -0.50 -6.12
CA GLY A 234 -8.93 -1.31 -5.60
C GLY A 234 -7.68 -0.48 -5.31
N GLY A 235 -6.54 -1.12 -5.41
CA GLY A 235 -5.23 -0.52 -5.11
C GLY A 235 -4.99 -0.21 -3.63
N ARG A 236 -3.84 0.39 -3.35
CA ARG A 236 -3.39 0.72 -1.99
C ARG A 236 -3.95 2.09 -1.57
N ALA A 237 -5.04 2.11 -0.79
CA ALA A 237 -5.72 3.35 -0.40
C ALA A 237 -4.79 4.41 0.24
N PRO A 238 -3.87 4.10 1.18
CA PRO A 238 -2.97 5.10 1.75
C PRO A 238 -2.05 5.77 0.73
N VAL A 239 -1.67 5.02 -0.33
CA VAL A 239 -0.87 5.56 -1.45
C VAL A 239 -1.72 6.49 -2.29
N ARG A 240 -2.95 6.08 -2.63
CA ARG A 240 -3.89 6.90 -3.39
C ARG A 240 -4.16 8.24 -2.72
N ASP A 241 -4.34 8.25 -1.39
CA ASP A 241 -4.56 9.47 -0.60
C ASP A 241 -3.34 10.41 -0.65
N ALA A 242 -2.13 9.86 -0.53
CA ALA A 242 -0.89 10.63 -0.63
C ALA A 242 -0.70 11.23 -2.04
N VAL A 243 -0.97 10.43 -3.07
CA VAL A 243 -0.88 10.88 -4.48
C VAL A 243 -1.99 11.88 -4.83
N TYR A 244 -3.17 11.78 -4.21
CA TYR A 244 -4.24 12.78 -4.36
C TYR A 244 -3.77 14.17 -3.90
N MET A 245 -3.15 14.26 -2.72
CA MET A 245 -2.61 15.53 -2.23
C MET A 245 -1.48 16.08 -3.10
N ALA A 246 -0.62 15.19 -3.62
CA ALA A 246 0.40 15.55 -4.59
C ALA A 246 -0.23 16.09 -5.90
N ALA A 247 -1.33 15.48 -6.36
CA ALA A 247 -2.05 15.90 -7.56
C ALA A 247 -2.71 17.28 -7.39
N VAL A 248 -3.25 17.57 -6.21
CA VAL A 248 -3.80 18.92 -5.89
C VAL A 248 -2.71 19.99 -6.03
N THR A 249 -1.50 19.72 -5.52
CA THR A 249 -0.36 20.64 -5.68
C THR A 249 0.11 20.71 -7.14
N ALA A 250 0.23 19.57 -7.80
CA ALA A 250 0.70 19.48 -9.18
C ALA A 250 -0.28 20.13 -10.18
N SER A 251 -1.59 20.06 -9.95
CA SER A 251 -2.60 20.70 -10.79
C SER A 251 -2.52 22.23 -10.80
N ARG A 252 -1.77 22.81 -9.86
CA ARG A 252 -1.55 24.26 -9.75
C ARG A 252 -0.14 24.70 -10.18
N HIS A 253 0.86 23.89 -9.84
CA HIS A 253 2.27 24.30 -9.90
C HIS A 253 3.14 23.49 -10.87
N ASN A 254 2.68 22.33 -11.35
CA ASN A 254 3.47 21.54 -12.29
C ASN A 254 3.24 22.02 -13.72
N ARG A 255 4.33 22.39 -14.40
CA ARG A 255 4.30 22.98 -15.77
C ARG A 255 3.57 22.11 -16.80
N LEU A 256 3.57 20.78 -16.66
CA LEU A 256 2.89 19.87 -17.59
C LEU A 256 1.49 19.49 -17.11
N LEU A 257 1.31 19.35 -15.78
CA LEU A 257 0.07 18.83 -15.22
C LEU A 257 -0.97 19.92 -14.96
N ALA A 258 -0.56 21.17 -14.74
CA ALA A 258 -1.48 22.28 -14.58
C ALA A 258 -2.27 22.58 -15.89
N PRO A 259 -1.62 22.72 -17.06
CA PRO A 259 -2.35 22.86 -18.33
C PRO A 259 -3.19 21.63 -18.68
N PHE A 260 -2.71 20.42 -18.35
CA PHE A 260 -3.48 19.19 -18.54
C PHE A 260 -4.76 19.18 -17.69
N TYR A 261 -4.66 19.57 -16.42
CA TYR A 261 -5.81 19.68 -15.54
C TYR A 261 -6.81 20.70 -16.06
N GLN A 262 -6.36 21.91 -16.43
CA GLN A 262 -7.21 22.98 -16.94
C GLN A 262 -7.93 22.58 -18.24
N ARG A 263 -7.24 21.87 -19.14
CA ARG A 263 -7.87 21.33 -20.35
C ARG A 263 -9.01 20.35 -20.06
N LEU A 264 -8.85 19.50 -19.03
CA LEU A 264 -9.91 18.57 -18.63
C LEU A 264 -11.11 19.29 -18.02
N ILE A 265 -10.87 20.34 -17.24
CA ILE A 265 -11.94 21.18 -16.67
C ILE A 265 -12.68 21.93 -17.80
N ALA A 266 -11.95 22.53 -18.72
CA ALA A 266 -12.55 23.21 -19.89
C ALA A 266 -13.36 22.25 -20.77
N ALA A 267 -12.97 20.96 -20.83
CA ALA A 267 -13.73 19.91 -21.50
C ALA A 267 -14.91 19.38 -20.66
N GLY A 268 -15.33 20.08 -19.58
CA GLY A 268 -16.49 19.73 -18.75
C GLY A 268 -16.28 18.54 -17.82
N LYS A 269 -15.04 18.07 -17.59
CA LYS A 269 -14.82 16.96 -16.64
C LYS A 269 -14.94 17.45 -15.20
N PRO A 270 -15.63 16.69 -14.31
CA PRO A 270 -15.70 17.02 -12.89
C PRO A 270 -14.30 17.17 -12.26
N PRO A 271 -14.06 18.12 -11.35
CA PRO A 271 -12.74 18.38 -10.78
C PRO A 271 -12.06 17.15 -10.17
N LYS A 272 -12.80 16.28 -9.46
CA LYS A 272 -12.27 15.03 -8.92
C LYS A 272 -11.81 14.05 -10.00
N VAL A 273 -12.52 13.98 -11.12
CA VAL A 273 -12.14 13.12 -12.26
C VAL A 273 -10.86 13.66 -12.92
N ALA A 274 -10.76 14.97 -13.12
CA ALA A 274 -9.57 15.61 -13.62
C ALA A 274 -8.36 15.40 -12.70
N LEU A 275 -8.54 15.52 -11.37
CA LEU A 275 -7.49 15.22 -10.39
C LEU A 275 -7.03 13.75 -10.45
N VAL A 276 -7.94 12.79 -10.61
CA VAL A 276 -7.58 11.36 -10.78
C VAL A 276 -6.74 11.15 -12.03
N ALA A 277 -7.02 11.85 -13.12
CA ALA A 277 -6.17 11.80 -14.32
C ALA A 277 -4.77 12.37 -14.07
N VAL A 278 -4.66 13.46 -13.28
CA VAL A 278 -3.37 14.01 -12.82
C VAL A 278 -2.65 13.01 -11.92
N MET A 279 -3.32 12.38 -10.96
CA MET A 279 -2.76 11.33 -10.10
C MET A 279 -2.14 10.21 -10.93
N ARG A 280 -2.86 9.72 -11.94
CA ARG A 280 -2.36 8.66 -12.82
C ARG A 280 -1.06 9.07 -13.51
N ARG A 281 -0.98 10.31 -14.03
CA ARG A 281 0.25 10.83 -14.65
C ARG A 281 1.38 10.96 -13.63
N LEU A 282 1.12 11.45 -12.42
CA LEU A 282 2.12 11.50 -11.35
C LEU A 282 2.70 10.12 -11.01
N VAL A 283 1.86 9.09 -10.95
CA VAL A 283 2.31 7.70 -10.71
C VAL A 283 3.18 7.21 -11.88
N VAL A 284 2.82 7.51 -13.12
CA VAL A 284 3.63 7.19 -14.30
C VAL A 284 4.97 7.91 -14.25
N PHE A 285 4.99 9.18 -13.88
CA PHE A 285 6.23 9.96 -13.72
C PHE A 285 7.12 9.37 -12.62
N ALA A 286 6.53 9.04 -11.46
CA ALA A 286 7.26 8.40 -10.35
C ALA A 286 7.87 7.06 -10.78
N ASN A 287 7.11 6.22 -11.49
CA ASN A 287 7.59 4.95 -12.03
C ASN A 287 8.75 5.15 -13.03
N ALA A 288 8.63 6.10 -13.95
CA ALA A 288 9.65 6.40 -14.95
C ALA A 288 10.95 6.94 -14.33
N VAL A 289 10.84 7.86 -13.37
CA VAL A 289 11.99 8.46 -12.67
C VAL A 289 12.77 7.39 -11.90
N LEU A 290 12.08 6.49 -11.22
CA LEU A 290 12.73 5.40 -10.50
C LEU A 290 13.32 4.35 -11.45
N LYS A 291 12.67 4.07 -12.58
CA LYS A 291 13.16 3.12 -13.60
C LYS A 291 14.41 3.62 -14.30
N SER A 292 14.46 4.90 -14.65
CA SER A 292 15.60 5.50 -15.34
C SER A 292 16.74 5.93 -14.42
N ALA A 293 16.47 5.99 -13.09
CA ALA A 293 17.36 6.58 -12.10
C ALA A 293 17.79 8.03 -12.43
N GLN A 294 16.97 8.77 -13.21
CA GLN A 294 17.23 10.13 -13.63
C GLN A 294 16.21 11.11 -13.05
N PRO A 295 16.61 12.35 -12.72
CA PRO A 295 15.68 13.39 -12.29
C PRO A 295 14.60 13.66 -13.35
N TRP A 296 13.41 14.06 -12.89
CA TRP A 296 12.31 14.46 -13.76
C TRP A 296 12.69 15.70 -14.60
N LYS A 297 12.75 15.57 -15.92
CA LYS A 297 13.11 16.65 -16.86
C LYS A 297 11.92 17.30 -17.57
N GLY A 298 10.70 17.02 -17.14
CA GLY A 298 9.49 17.67 -17.69
C GLY A 298 9.06 17.26 -19.09
N ALA A 299 9.92 16.71 -19.92
CA ALA A 299 9.69 16.49 -21.35
C ALA A 299 9.73 15.01 -21.80
N GLN A 300 9.98 14.05 -20.94
CA GLN A 300 10.36 12.68 -21.36
C GLN A 300 9.20 11.67 -21.51
N LEU A 301 7.95 12.08 -21.41
CA LEU A 301 6.80 11.19 -21.65
C LEU A 301 5.72 11.93 -22.45
N ALA A 302 5.98 12.18 -23.69
CA ALA A 302 4.91 12.41 -24.68
C ALA A 302 4.43 11.06 -25.21
#